data_1d5453544a94f747db3b3bc96a7a2e8b
#
_entry.id   1d5453544a94f747db3b3bc96a7a2e8b
#
_cell.length_a   1.000
_cell.length_b   1.000
_cell.length_c   1.000
_cell.angle_alpha   90.00
_cell.angle_beta   90.00
_cell.angle_gamma   90.00
#
_symmetry.space_group_name_H-M   'P 1'
#
loop_
_entity.id
_entity.type
_entity.pdbx_description
1 polymer ?
#
loop_
_entity_poly.entity_id
_entity_poly.type
_entity_poly.pdbx_seq_one_letter_code
_entity_poly.pdbx_strand_id
1 'polypeptide(L)'
;MADVILRNISKRFGTVEAVRELSLAVNDGEFMVLLGPSGAGKTTTLRLITGLESPDAGSVMINGREVTHDPPGSRDIAFVFQQYSLYPHLTVYDNLAFPLRSPARRVPEPIIRRRVEQTAELLHIASKLNNRATRLSGGEMQRVAIGRALVRDPSIYLMDEPLSSLDAKLRTELRLELKRIQLELGATILYVTHDQVEAMTMASRIGVIKDGQLLQLGTPREIYESPSSSYVASRLGTPQINFLPARLLSDVAVPPGTETVGIRTEHLKVAACNGGQMVGRVHRVEHLGEQNHVHLDYKGEMLVTLADPHQQPLKAGQEVELRLVHPLCFDRAGQRIPAMMH
;
A
#
# COMPACT_ATOMS: atom_id res chain seq x y z
N MET A 1 -16.79 1.80 18.61
CA MET A 1 -16.32 1.50 17.24
C MET A 1 -15.49 2.69 16.78
N ALA A 2 -14.23 2.44 16.46
CA ALA A 2 -13.31 3.49 16.04
C ALA A 2 -13.35 3.56 14.51
N ASP A 3 -14.05 4.53 13.95
CA ASP A 3 -14.15 4.78 12.52
C ASP A 3 -13.61 6.16 12.14
N VAL A 4 -13.12 6.28 10.90
CA VAL A 4 -12.77 7.56 10.29
C VAL A 4 -13.57 7.72 9.01
N ILE A 5 -14.25 8.83 8.87
CA ILE A 5 -15.00 9.15 7.66
C ILE A 5 -14.56 10.52 7.14
N LEU A 6 -14.07 10.53 5.91
CA LEU A 6 -13.81 11.73 5.13
C LEU A 6 -14.96 11.94 4.16
N ARG A 7 -15.52 13.16 4.10
CA ARG A 7 -16.60 13.52 3.17
C ARG A 7 -16.16 14.68 2.31
N ASN A 8 -15.95 14.42 1.02
CA ASN A 8 -15.59 15.41 -0.02
C ASN A 8 -14.45 16.36 0.41
N ILE A 9 -13.45 15.81 1.09
CA ILE A 9 -12.31 16.57 1.58
C ILE A 9 -11.49 17.10 0.40
N SER A 10 -11.22 18.41 0.42
CA SER A 10 -10.36 19.07 -0.54
C SER A 10 -9.30 19.90 0.17
N LYS A 11 -8.09 19.93 -0.40
CA LYS A 11 -6.98 20.73 0.09
C LYS A 11 -6.10 21.21 -1.05
N ARG A 12 -5.84 22.52 -1.05
CA ARG A 12 -4.95 23.17 -2.01
C ARG A 12 -3.78 23.84 -1.28
N PHE A 13 -2.61 23.79 -1.88
CA PHE A 13 -1.42 24.54 -1.48
C PHE A 13 -0.98 25.42 -2.67
N GLY A 14 -1.27 26.72 -2.59
CA GLY A 14 -1.09 27.61 -3.72
C GLY A 14 -1.86 27.17 -4.97
N THR A 15 -1.16 26.80 -6.03
CA THR A 15 -1.77 26.31 -7.28
C THR A 15 -1.97 24.78 -7.30
N VAL A 16 -1.42 24.04 -6.33
CA VAL A 16 -1.46 22.58 -6.31
C VAL A 16 -2.66 22.10 -5.51
N GLU A 17 -3.56 21.35 -6.13
CA GLU A 17 -4.64 20.62 -5.46
C GLU A 17 -4.10 19.29 -4.96
N ALA A 18 -3.72 19.26 -3.69
CA ALA A 18 -3.12 18.06 -3.08
C ALA A 18 -4.15 16.97 -2.76
N VAL A 19 -5.40 17.35 -2.47
CA VAL A 19 -6.54 16.45 -2.26
C VAL A 19 -7.77 17.07 -2.91
N ARG A 20 -8.53 16.25 -3.66
CA ARG A 20 -9.69 16.68 -4.45
C ARG A 20 -10.90 15.83 -4.12
N GLU A 21 -11.91 16.42 -3.47
CA GLU A 21 -13.20 15.81 -3.16
C GLU A 21 -13.09 14.34 -2.67
N LEU A 22 -12.03 14.04 -1.89
CA LEU A 22 -11.75 12.70 -1.42
C LEU A 22 -12.76 12.30 -0.36
N SER A 23 -13.47 11.21 -0.61
CA SER A 23 -14.37 10.56 0.34
C SER A 23 -13.88 9.16 0.65
N LEU A 24 -13.73 8.83 1.94
CA LEU A 24 -13.15 7.58 2.41
C LEU A 24 -13.76 7.23 3.77
N ALA A 25 -14.04 5.95 3.98
CA ALA A 25 -14.43 5.42 5.29
C ALA A 25 -13.49 4.28 5.70
N VAL A 26 -12.87 4.41 6.86
CA VAL A 26 -12.10 3.36 7.54
C VAL A 26 -12.96 2.81 8.65
N ASN A 27 -13.20 1.50 8.65
CA ASN A 27 -14.04 0.85 9.65
C ASN A 27 -13.25 0.48 10.92
N ASP A 28 -13.96 0.26 12.02
CA ASP A 28 -13.36 -0.22 13.26
C ASP A 28 -12.63 -1.56 13.06
N GLY A 29 -11.41 -1.66 13.62
CA GLY A 29 -10.55 -2.83 13.48
C GLY A 29 -10.00 -3.08 12.08
N GLU A 30 -10.19 -2.14 11.15
CA GLU A 30 -9.73 -2.28 9.77
C GLU A 30 -8.26 -1.87 9.62
N PHE A 31 -7.50 -2.64 8.82
CA PHE A 31 -6.21 -2.21 8.29
C PHE A 31 -6.42 -1.70 6.86
N MET A 32 -6.61 -0.40 6.71
CA MET A 32 -6.75 0.22 5.39
C MET A 32 -5.41 0.77 4.90
N VAL A 33 -5.11 0.54 3.62
CA VAL A 33 -3.91 1.08 2.96
C VAL A 33 -4.29 2.04 1.84
N LEU A 34 -3.74 3.25 1.85
CA LEU A 34 -3.75 4.14 0.70
C LEU A 34 -2.48 3.94 -0.12
N LEU A 35 -2.63 3.42 -1.32
CA LEU A 35 -1.56 3.14 -2.27
C LEU A 35 -1.51 4.20 -3.37
N GLY A 36 -0.35 4.75 -3.63
CA GLY A 36 -0.17 5.71 -4.73
C GLY A 36 1.26 6.22 -4.82
N PRO A 37 1.62 6.90 -5.92
CA PRO A 37 2.96 7.45 -6.12
C PRO A 37 3.25 8.59 -5.13
N SER A 38 4.51 9.00 -5.07
CA SER A 38 4.89 10.22 -4.34
C SER A 38 4.13 11.43 -4.93
N GLY A 39 3.64 12.31 -4.05
CA GLY A 39 2.83 13.46 -4.46
C GLY A 39 1.35 13.17 -4.74
N ALA A 40 0.87 11.92 -4.61
CA ALA A 40 -0.54 11.59 -4.86
C ALA A 40 -1.54 12.15 -3.83
N GLY A 41 -1.08 12.81 -2.76
CA GLY A 41 -1.94 13.36 -1.71
C GLY A 41 -2.05 12.49 -0.44
N LYS A 42 -1.35 11.35 -0.36
CA LYS A 42 -1.41 10.40 0.77
C LYS A 42 -1.09 11.05 2.13
N THR A 43 0.10 11.63 2.26
CA THR A 43 0.53 12.33 3.50
C THR A 43 -0.39 13.49 3.84
N THR A 44 -0.85 14.24 2.84
CA THR A 44 -1.81 15.34 3.04
C THR A 44 -3.13 14.81 3.61
N THR A 45 -3.64 13.70 3.08
CA THR A 45 -4.84 13.05 3.61
C THR A 45 -4.67 12.67 5.09
N LEU A 46 -3.54 12.07 5.48
CA LEU A 46 -3.26 11.78 6.88
C LEU A 46 -3.18 13.04 7.74
N ARG A 47 -2.54 14.11 7.25
CA ARG A 47 -2.45 15.39 7.97
C ARG A 47 -3.79 16.07 8.19
N LEU A 48 -4.71 15.94 7.23
CA LEU A 48 -6.09 16.42 7.37
C LEU A 48 -6.86 15.64 8.44
N ILE A 49 -6.69 14.32 8.51
CA ILE A 49 -7.30 13.48 9.55
C ILE A 49 -6.74 13.82 10.92
N THR A 50 -5.41 14.03 11.03
CA THR A 50 -4.77 14.40 12.30
C THR A 50 -5.09 15.81 12.76
N GLY A 51 -5.56 16.69 11.88
CA GLY A 51 -5.72 18.13 12.15
C GLY A 51 -4.41 18.92 12.15
N LEU A 52 -3.32 18.34 11.63
CA LEU A 52 -2.07 19.06 11.34
C LEU A 52 -2.22 20.00 10.14
N GLU A 53 -3.20 19.71 9.29
CA GLU A 53 -3.66 20.57 8.19
C GLU A 53 -5.18 20.72 8.30
N SER A 54 -5.69 21.89 7.91
CA SER A 54 -7.13 22.12 7.81
C SER A 54 -7.59 21.94 6.37
N PRO A 55 -8.70 21.25 6.12
CA PRO A 55 -9.27 21.16 4.78
C PRO A 55 -9.82 22.51 4.32
N ASP A 56 -9.83 22.74 3.00
CA ASP A 56 -10.45 23.91 2.40
C ASP A 56 -11.96 23.65 2.15
N ALA A 57 -12.36 22.38 2.03
CA ALA A 57 -13.75 21.94 1.92
C ALA A 57 -13.91 20.51 2.46
N GLY A 58 -15.16 20.12 2.76
CA GLY A 58 -15.51 18.81 3.27
C GLY A 58 -15.40 18.69 4.79
N SER A 59 -15.57 17.47 5.31
CA SER A 59 -15.54 17.22 6.74
C SER A 59 -14.82 15.93 7.12
N VAL A 60 -14.24 15.91 8.34
CA VAL A 60 -13.60 14.76 8.97
C VAL A 60 -14.41 14.34 10.17
N MET A 61 -14.83 13.08 10.22
CA MET A 61 -15.51 12.48 11.37
C MET A 61 -14.64 11.37 11.96
N ILE A 62 -14.60 11.29 13.28
CA ILE A 62 -13.92 10.24 14.04
C ILE A 62 -14.85 9.76 15.13
N ASN A 63 -15.13 8.47 15.21
CA ASN A 63 -16.05 7.87 16.19
C ASN A 63 -17.44 8.53 16.17
N GLY A 64 -17.95 8.81 14.96
CA GLY A 64 -19.25 9.47 14.78
C GLY A 64 -19.28 10.96 15.13
N ARG A 65 -18.17 11.55 15.59
CA ARG A 65 -18.04 12.97 15.92
C ARG A 65 -17.31 13.74 14.82
N GLU A 66 -17.83 14.88 14.42
CA GLU A 66 -17.13 15.79 13.52
C GLU A 66 -15.95 16.46 14.25
N VAL A 67 -14.77 16.35 13.66
CA VAL A 67 -13.50 16.86 14.20
C VAL A 67 -12.76 17.77 13.23
N THR A 68 -13.43 18.25 12.19
CA THR A 68 -12.83 19.02 11.09
C THR A 68 -11.96 20.17 11.57
N HIS A 69 -12.45 20.90 12.58
CA HIS A 69 -11.78 22.08 13.15
C HIS A 69 -11.12 21.82 14.51
N ASP A 70 -11.17 20.59 15.01
CA ASP A 70 -10.57 20.24 16.28
C ASP A 70 -9.02 20.22 16.16
N PRO A 71 -8.31 20.68 17.19
CA PRO A 71 -6.86 20.60 17.21
C PRO A 71 -6.38 19.15 17.31
N PRO A 72 -5.15 18.81 16.82
CA PRO A 72 -4.62 17.44 16.80
C PRO A 72 -4.69 16.72 18.15
N GLY A 73 -4.45 17.44 19.25
CA GLY A 73 -4.38 16.86 20.59
C GLY A 73 -5.73 16.32 21.11
N SER A 74 -6.88 16.73 20.54
CA SER A 74 -8.23 16.31 20.93
C SER A 74 -8.80 15.18 20.09
N ARG A 75 -8.10 14.76 19.01
CA ARG A 75 -8.57 13.75 18.06
C ARG A 75 -8.08 12.36 18.43
N ASP A 76 -8.01 11.87 19.54
CA ASP A 76 -7.61 10.52 19.97
C ASP A 76 -6.94 9.61 18.89
N ILE A 77 -5.94 10.14 18.21
CA ILE A 77 -5.19 9.53 17.10
C ILE A 77 -3.72 9.42 17.49
N ALA A 78 -3.03 8.35 17.11
CA ALA A 78 -1.58 8.30 17.08
C ALA A 78 -1.07 8.38 15.63
N PHE A 79 -0.03 9.18 15.42
CA PHE A 79 0.58 9.37 14.11
C PHE A 79 2.03 8.89 14.12
N VAL A 80 2.36 7.98 13.20
CA VAL A 80 3.73 7.51 12.95
C VAL A 80 4.23 8.19 11.69
N PHE A 81 5.26 9.02 11.84
CA PHE A 81 5.88 9.77 10.75
C PHE A 81 6.81 8.90 9.92
N GLN A 82 7.02 9.25 8.66
CA GLN A 82 7.98 8.62 7.76
C GLN A 82 9.41 8.65 8.31
N GLN A 83 9.82 9.78 8.91
CA GLN A 83 11.04 9.85 9.71
C GLN A 83 10.69 9.48 11.15
N TYR A 84 11.56 8.74 11.82
CA TYR A 84 11.32 8.17 13.16
C TYR A 84 10.86 9.20 14.20
N SER A 85 11.24 10.46 14.05
CA SER A 85 10.89 11.60 14.93
C SER A 85 11.11 11.29 16.41
N LEU A 86 12.16 10.52 16.74
CA LEU A 86 12.52 10.21 18.11
C LEU A 86 13.22 11.40 18.77
N TYR A 87 13.08 11.49 20.08
CA TYR A 87 13.84 12.44 20.89
C TYR A 87 15.26 11.89 21.13
N PRO A 88 16.30 12.43 20.45
CA PRO A 88 17.62 11.78 20.40
C PRO A 88 18.33 11.75 21.75
N HIS A 89 18.04 12.69 22.63
CA HIS A 89 18.63 12.84 23.99
C HIS A 89 17.94 11.92 25.01
N LEU A 90 16.75 11.38 24.71
CA LEU A 90 16.02 10.49 25.59
C LEU A 90 16.41 9.03 25.38
N THR A 91 16.20 8.22 26.41
CA THR A 91 16.28 6.76 26.32
C THR A 91 15.11 6.20 25.52
N VAL A 92 15.17 4.91 25.13
CA VAL A 92 14.03 4.20 24.54
C VAL A 92 12.84 4.24 25.49
N TYR A 93 13.08 3.94 26.79
CA TYR A 93 12.04 4.01 27.81
C TYR A 93 11.37 5.40 27.84
N ASP A 94 12.16 6.46 27.88
CA ASP A 94 11.61 7.83 27.95
C ASP A 94 10.92 8.25 26.66
N ASN A 95 11.39 7.80 25.48
CA ASN A 95 10.70 8.01 24.22
C ASN A 95 9.31 7.34 24.23
N LEU A 96 9.21 6.11 24.74
CA LEU A 96 7.93 5.39 24.86
C LEU A 96 7.03 6.01 25.94
N ALA A 97 7.58 6.42 27.06
CA ALA A 97 6.84 7.02 28.17
C ALA A 97 6.35 8.45 27.89
N PHE A 98 7.01 9.16 26.98
CA PHE A 98 6.78 10.58 26.72
C PHE A 98 5.31 10.94 26.45
N PRO A 99 4.57 10.22 25.57
CA PRO A 99 3.16 10.54 25.30
C PRO A 99 2.25 10.36 26.51
N LEU A 100 2.59 9.46 27.43
CA LEU A 100 1.80 9.17 28.63
C LEU A 100 2.06 10.17 29.76
N ARG A 101 3.25 10.79 29.79
CA ARG A 101 3.64 11.82 30.77
C ARG A 101 3.06 13.21 30.45
N SER A 102 2.31 13.34 29.36
CA SER A 102 1.65 14.60 29.01
C SER A 102 0.73 15.05 30.15
N PRO A 103 0.77 16.33 30.56
CA PRO A 103 -0.08 16.89 31.63
C PRO A 103 -1.57 16.69 31.37
N ALA A 104 -1.98 16.63 30.09
CA ALA A 104 -3.36 16.38 29.69
C ALA A 104 -3.86 14.95 30.01
N ARG A 105 -2.94 13.97 30.14
CA ARG A 105 -3.28 12.55 30.36
C ARG A 105 -3.21 12.11 31.82
N ARG A 106 -2.30 12.67 32.58
CA ARG A 106 -2.09 12.40 34.02
C ARG A 106 -2.01 10.90 34.38
N VAL A 107 -1.31 10.10 33.55
CA VAL A 107 -1.15 8.66 33.78
C VAL A 107 -0.14 8.45 34.93
N PRO A 108 -0.45 7.64 35.97
CA PRO A 108 0.47 7.33 37.07
C PRO A 108 1.70 6.57 36.58
N GLU A 109 2.90 6.87 37.13
CA GLU A 109 4.18 6.27 36.71
C GLU A 109 4.21 4.73 36.75
N PRO A 110 3.60 4.02 37.73
CA PRO A 110 3.52 2.55 37.68
C PRO A 110 2.77 2.00 36.46
N ILE A 111 1.72 2.71 36.02
CA ILE A 111 0.97 2.34 34.81
C ILE A 111 1.80 2.62 33.56
N ILE A 112 2.49 3.77 33.52
CA ILE A 112 3.42 4.11 32.43
C ILE A 112 4.48 3.01 32.28
N ARG A 113 5.12 2.62 33.37
CA ARG A 113 6.15 1.57 33.39
C ARG A 113 5.61 0.28 32.81
N ARG A 114 4.47 -0.19 33.30
CA ARG A 114 3.84 -1.43 32.82
C ARG A 114 3.55 -1.38 31.32
N ARG A 115 2.94 -0.29 30.83
CA ARG A 115 2.62 -0.12 29.39
C ARG A 115 3.87 -0.07 28.51
N VAL A 116 4.92 0.63 28.97
CA VAL A 116 6.20 0.72 28.27
C VAL A 116 6.87 -0.64 28.16
N GLU A 117 6.92 -1.40 29.27
CA GLU A 117 7.51 -2.74 29.30
C GLU A 117 6.75 -3.69 28.38
N GLN A 118 5.42 -3.74 28.47
CA GLN A 118 4.57 -4.55 27.58
C GLN A 118 4.77 -4.20 26.09
N THR A 119 4.79 -2.91 25.77
CA THR A 119 5.02 -2.46 24.39
C THR A 119 6.43 -2.80 23.91
N ALA A 120 7.43 -2.68 24.78
CA ALA A 120 8.80 -3.03 24.44
C ALA A 120 9.00 -4.53 24.20
N GLU A 121 8.31 -5.38 24.97
CA GLU A 121 8.28 -6.83 24.76
C GLU A 121 7.59 -7.18 23.43
N LEU A 122 6.41 -6.59 23.17
CA LEU A 122 5.64 -6.80 21.94
C LEU A 122 6.47 -6.47 20.68
N LEU A 123 7.32 -5.45 20.75
CA LEU A 123 8.17 -4.97 19.65
C LEU A 123 9.60 -5.53 19.69
N HIS A 124 9.90 -6.47 20.58
CA HIS A 124 11.23 -7.07 20.75
C HIS A 124 12.37 -6.06 20.97
N ILE A 125 12.11 -4.97 21.73
CA ILE A 125 13.07 -3.93 22.09
C ILE A 125 13.29 -3.79 23.61
N ALA A 126 12.79 -4.72 24.41
CA ALA A 126 12.89 -4.66 25.87
C ALA A 126 14.35 -4.53 26.36
N SER A 127 15.31 -5.23 25.72
CA SER A 127 16.73 -5.15 26.04
C SER A 127 17.37 -3.77 25.74
N LYS A 128 16.68 -2.92 25.03
CA LYS A 128 17.16 -1.59 24.58
C LYS A 128 16.58 -0.43 25.39
N LEU A 129 15.69 -0.67 26.35
CA LEU A 129 14.97 0.37 27.10
C LEU A 129 15.88 1.44 27.68
N ASN A 130 17.06 1.07 28.15
CA ASN A 130 18.03 1.99 28.74
C ASN A 130 18.98 2.68 27.73
N ASN A 131 18.90 2.29 26.44
CA ASN A 131 19.73 2.89 25.40
C ASN A 131 19.16 4.24 24.98
N ARG A 132 20.04 5.18 24.62
CA ARG A 132 19.62 6.42 23.94
C ARG A 132 19.21 6.13 22.51
N ALA A 133 18.25 6.89 21.98
CA ALA A 133 17.78 6.75 20.61
C ALA A 133 18.92 6.84 19.57
N THR A 134 19.96 7.61 19.83
CA THR A 134 21.14 7.75 18.95
C THR A 134 22.03 6.50 18.85
N ARG A 135 21.80 5.49 19.67
CA ARG A 135 22.57 4.22 19.67
C ARG A 135 21.80 3.07 19.05
N LEU A 136 20.68 3.34 18.41
CA LEU A 136 19.82 2.35 17.79
C LEU A 136 20.11 2.21 16.30
N SER A 137 19.93 1.00 15.76
CA SER A 137 19.83 0.76 14.33
C SER A 137 18.56 1.37 13.76
N GLY A 138 18.46 1.52 12.42
CA GLY A 138 17.28 2.05 11.76
C GLY A 138 16.00 1.29 12.13
N GLY A 139 16.07 -0.05 12.15
CA GLY A 139 14.93 -0.88 12.53
C GLY A 139 14.53 -0.76 14.00
N GLU A 140 15.51 -0.65 14.92
CA GLU A 140 15.21 -0.40 16.32
C GLU A 140 14.57 0.98 16.52
N MET A 141 15.06 2.01 15.81
CA MET A 141 14.43 3.34 15.82
C MET A 141 12.98 3.29 15.32
N GLN A 142 12.73 2.52 14.27
CA GLN A 142 11.38 2.35 13.74
C GLN A 142 10.46 1.64 14.73
N ARG A 143 10.92 0.56 15.36
CA ARG A 143 10.17 -0.12 16.43
C ARG A 143 9.84 0.82 17.60
N VAL A 144 10.77 1.68 18.00
CA VAL A 144 10.52 2.69 19.04
C VAL A 144 9.48 3.72 18.58
N ALA A 145 9.53 4.17 17.31
CA ALA A 145 8.56 5.11 16.76
C ALA A 145 7.14 4.52 16.72
N ILE A 146 7.01 3.25 16.30
CA ILE A 146 5.74 2.49 16.34
C ILE A 146 5.29 2.30 17.80
N GLY A 147 6.20 1.89 18.69
CA GLY A 147 5.90 1.69 20.11
C GLY A 147 5.40 2.95 20.80
N ARG A 148 5.90 4.10 20.43
CA ARG A 148 5.44 5.40 20.92
C ARG A 148 3.99 5.70 20.52
N ALA A 149 3.53 5.15 19.41
CA ALA A 149 2.12 5.20 19.02
C ALA A 149 1.30 4.16 19.81
N LEU A 150 1.79 2.91 19.89
CA LEU A 150 1.07 1.80 20.54
C LEU A 150 0.85 2.02 22.05
N VAL A 151 1.88 2.50 22.76
CA VAL A 151 1.79 2.74 24.21
C VAL A 151 0.66 3.70 24.61
N ARG A 152 0.23 4.52 23.66
CA ARG A 152 -0.84 5.51 23.82
C ARG A 152 -2.21 4.89 23.83
N ASP A 153 -2.37 3.74 23.17
CA ASP A 153 -3.64 3.04 22.96
C ASP A 153 -4.73 3.98 22.43
N PRO A 154 -4.52 4.60 21.26
CA PRO A 154 -5.48 5.50 20.64
C PRO A 154 -6.59 4.73 19.94
N SER A 155 -7.68 5.40 19.63
CA SER A 155 -8.75 4.83 18.80
C SER A 155 -8.25 4.46 17.38
N ILE A 156 -7.31 5.24 16.83
CA ILE A 156 -6.86 5.10 15.44
C ILE A 156 -5.36 5.35 15.33
N TYR A 157 -4.69 4.51 14.55
CA TYR A 157 -3.29 4.64 14.16
C TYR A 157 -3.20 5.13 12.72
N LEU A 158 -2.48 6.22 12.49
CA LEU A 158 -2.17 6.75 11.17
C LEU A 158 -0.67 6.57 10.92
N MET A 159 -0.28 5.94 9.82
CA MET A 159 1.11 5.60 9.54
C MET A 159 1.52 6.10 8.15
N ASP A 160 2.48 7.01 8.12
CA ASP A 160 2.98 7.65 6.90
C ASP A 160 4.29 6.98 6.43
N GLU A 161 4.19 6.05 5.49
CA GLU A 161 5.31 5.28 4.90
C GLU A 161 6.35 4.76 5.95
N PRO A 162 5.91 4.12 7.05
CA PRO A 162 6.78 3.88 8.19
C PRO A 162 7.91 2.88 7.90
N LEU A 163 7.81 2.06 6.84
CA LEU A 163 8.81 1.04 6.51
C LEU A 163 9.72 1.43 5.33
N SER A 164 9.52 2.61 4.73
CA SER A 164 10.19 3.00 3.49
C SER A 164 11.71 3.14 3.60
N SER A 165 12.22 3.51 4.79
CA SER A 165 13.65 3.75 5.05
C SER A 165 14.43 2.49 5.46
N LEU A 166 13.78 1.32 5.50
CA LEU A 166 14.37 0.07 5.96
C LEU A 166 14.87 -0.82 4.79
N ASP A 167 15.89 -1.64 5.08
CA ASP A 167 16.30 -2.69 4.14
C ASP A 167 15.21 -3.75 3.92
N ALA A 168 15.33 -4.53 2.85
CA ALA A 168 14.29 -5.46 2.41
C ALA A 168 13.96 -6.56 3.45
N LYS A 169 14.99 -7.08 4.16
CA LYS A 169 14.80 -8.14 5.15
C LYS A 169 14.02 -7.61 6.35
N LEU A 170 14.47 -6.51 6.92
CA LEU A 170 13.85 -5.88 8.08
C LEU A 170 12.44 -5.36 7.76
N ARG A 171 12.23 -4.82 6.55
CA ARG A 171 10.89 -4.41 6.07
C ARG A 171 9.93 -5.60 6.05
N THR A 172 10.40 -6.77 5.59
CA THR A 172 9.57 -7.99 5.57
C THR A 172 9.20 -8.45 6.99
N GLU A 173 10.16 -8.45 7.91
CA GLU A 173 9.93 -8.82 9.31
C GLU A 173 8.92 -7.87 9.99
N LEU A 174 9.13 -6.55 9.86
CA LEU A 174 8.27 -5.55 10.49
C LEU A 174 6.87 -5.50 9.89
N ARG A 175 6.72 -5.79 8.59
CA ARG A 175 5.41 -5.90 7.94
C ARG A 175 4.56 -7.01 8.56
N LEU A 176 5.15 -8.19 8.75
CA LEU A 176 4.46 -9.32 9.39
C LEU A 176 4.12 -9.00 10.85
N GLU A 177 5.05 -8.36 11.57
CA GLU A 177 4.84 -7.96 12.95
C GLU A 177 3.72 -6.93 13.11
N LEU A 178 3.68 -5.89 12.26
CA LEU A 178 2.60 -4.89 12.26
C LEU A 178 1.23 -5.53 12.00
N LYS A 179 1.16 -6.47 11.05
CA LYS A 179 -0.08 -7.19 10.78
C LYS A 179 -0.51 -8.04 11.97
N ARG A 180 0.42 -8.74 12.61
CA ARG A 180 0.16 -9.52 13.83
C ARG A 180 -0.36 -8.61 14.96
N ILE A 181 0.32 -7.51 15.25
CA ILE A 181 -0.06 -6.54 16.27
C ILE A 181 -1.47 -5.99 16.01
N GLN A 182 -1.77 -5.63 14.77
CA GLN A 182 -3.11 -5.15 14.40
C GLN A 182 -4.19 -6.17 14.70
N LEU A 183 -3.96 -7.45 14.38
CA LEU A 183 -4.92 -8.53 14.63
C LEU A 183 -5.08 -8.82 16.14
N GLU A 184 -3.98 -8.83 16.90
CA GLU A 184 -3.99 -9.08 18.34
C GLU A 184 -4.70 -7.96 19.13
N LEU A 185 -4.53 -6.71 18.69
CA LEU A 185 -5.13 -5.55 19.36
C LEU A 185 -6.51 -5.16 18.80
N GLY A 186 -6.92 -5.72 17.65
CA GLY A 186 -8.11 -5.25 16.95
C GLY A 186 -8.01 -3.78 16.52
N ALA A 187 -6.80 -3.29 16.27
CA ALA A 187 -6.52 -1.88 16.05
C ALA A 187 -7.03 -1.39 14.68
N THR A 188 -7.60 -0.18 14.65
CA THR A 188 -7.94 0.52 13.42
C THR A 188 -6.70 1.26 12.91
N ILE A 189 -6.26 0.91 11.70
CA ILE A 189 -5.04 1.47 11.09
C ILE A 189 -5.35 2.03 9.71
N LEU A 190 -4.96 3.29 9.48
CA LEU A 190 -4.83 3.84 8.14
C LEU A 190 -3.35 4.03 7.83
N TYR A 191 -2.88 3.28 6.87
CA TYR A 191 -1.50 3.18 6.45
C TYR A 191 -1.31 3.75 5.05
N VAL A 192 -0.32 4.56 4.80
CA VAL A 192 0.00 5.02 3.45
C VAL A 192 1.35 4.48 3.00
N THR A 193 1.41 4.09 1.74
CA THR A 193 2.63 3.57 1.12
C THR A 193 2.61 3.75 -0.40
N HIS A 194 3.76 3.62 -1.01
CA HIS A 194 3.92 3.42 -2.45
C HIS A 194 4.32 1.97 -2.78
N ASP A 195 4.54 1.12 -1.77
CA ASP A 195 4.93 -0.28 -1.93
C ASP A 195 3.68 -1.18 -2.05
N GLN A 196 3.55 -1.80 -3.24
CA GLN A 196 2.44 -2.72 -3.52
C GLN A 196 2.46 -3.98 -2.65
N VAL A 197 3.66 -4.46 -2.24
CA VAL A 197 3.77 -5.67 -1.41
C VAL A 197 3.23 -5.40 -0.02
N GLU A 198 3.50 -4.21 0.54
CA GLU A 198 2.89 -3.76 1.80
C GLU A 198 1.37 -3.73 1.69
N ALA A 199 0.85 -3.07 0.63
CA ALA A 199 -0.58 -2.97 0.40
C ALA A 199 -1.25 -4.35 0.26
N MET A 200 -0.70 -5.24 -0.56
CA MET A 200 -1.28 -6.56 -0.82
C MET A 200 -1.25 -7.50 0.39
N THR A 201 -0.24 -7.37 1.27
CA THR A 201 -0.03 -8.31 2.37
C THR A 201 -0.68 -7.88 3.69
N MET A 202 -0.80 -6.58 3.95
CA MET A 202 -1.32 -6.08 5.22
C MET A 202 -2.78 -5.61 5.15
N ALA A 203 -3.21 -5.08 4.01
CA ALA A 203 -4.49 -4.42 3.91
C ALA A 203 -5.70 -5.36 4.02
N SER A 204 -6.71 -4.93 4.75
CA SER A 204 -8.08 -5.45 4.61
C SER A 204 -8.73 -4.85 3.37
N ARG A 205 -8.54 -3.54 3.14
CA ARG A 205 -8.90 -2.84 1.90
C ARG A 205 -7.78 -1.91 1.47
N ILE A 206 -7.65 -1.74 0.15
CA ILE A 206 -6.70 -0.82 -0.49
C ILE A 206 -7.50 0.30 -1.16
N GLY A 207 -7.13 1.54 -0.89
CA GLY A 207 -7.55 2.70 -1.66
C GLY A 207 -6.41 3.13 -2.60
N VAL A 208 -6.64 3.06 -3.90
CA VAL A 208 -5.66 3.55 -4.90
C VAL A 208 -5.91 5.03 -5.14
N ILE A 209 -4.90 5.84 -4.84
CA ILE A 209 -4.97 7.30 -4.96
C ILE A 209 -4.03 7.81 -6.07
N LYS A 210 -4.51 8.79 -6.83
CA LYS A 210 -3.74 9.50 -7.86
C LYS A 210 -4.19 10.96 -7.91
N ASP A 211 -3.25 11.90 -7.99
CA ASP A 211 -3.49 13.33 -8.19
C ASP A 211 -4.56 13.89 -7.22
N GLY A 212 -4.50 13.46 -5.95
CA GLY A 212 -5.43 13.88 -4.90
C GLY A 212 -6.79 13.20 -4.90
N GLN A 213 -7.06 12.25 -5.81
CA GLN A 213 -8.34 11.56 -5.94
C GLN A 213 -8.24 10.07 -5.60
N LEU A 214 -9.26 9.54 -4.94
CA LEU A 214 -9.43 8.10 -4.73
C LEU A 214 -10.03 7.47 -6.00
N LEU A 215 -9.25 6.65 -6.69
CA LEU A 215 -9.68 6.03 -7.95
C LEU A 215 -10.45 4.72 -7.76
N GLN A 216 -10.04 3.94 -6.78
CA GLN A 216 -10.71 2.67 -6.44
C GLN A 216 -10.46 2.34 -4.97
N LEU A 217 -11.45 1.75 -4.34
CA LEU A 217 -11.41 1.19 -2.99
C LEU A 217 -11.95 -0.23 -3.04
N GLY A 218 -11.23 -1.19 -2.49
CA GLY A 218 -11.67 -2.59 -2.46
C GLY A 218 -10.68 -3.47 -1.70
N THR A 219 -10.97 -4.74 -1.57
CA THR A 219 -10.03 -5.73 -1.04
C THR A 219 -8.81 -5.86 -1.97
N PRO A 220 -7.65 -6.33 -1.47
CA PRO A 220 -6.48 -6.58 -2.31
C PRO A 220 -6.80 -7.41 -3.55
N ARG A 221 -7.63 -8.44 -3.39
CA ARG A 221 -8.07 -9.31 -4.47
C ARG A 221 -8.91 -8.57 -5.52
N GLU A 222 -9.90 -7.78 -5.09
CA GLU A 222 -10.75 -6.99 -6.00
C GLU A 222 -9.94 -5.99 -6.81
N ILE A 223 -9.01 -5.26 -6.16
CA ILE A 223 -8.15 -4.29 -6.86
C ILE A 223 -7.23 -4.98 -7.88
N TYR A 224 -6.75 -6.20 -7.57
CA TYR A 224 -5.87 -6.96 -8.45
C TYR A 224 -6.62 -7.60 -9.63
N GLU A 225 -7.73 -8.32 -9.36
CA GLU A 225 -8.48 -9.08 -10.36
C GLU A 225 -9.45 -8.19 -11.17
N SER A 226 -9.98 -7.13 -10.54
CA SER A 226 -11.00 -6.25 -11.13
C SER A 226 -10.65 -4.78 -11.01
N PRO A 227 -9.49 -4.34 -11.54
CA PRO A 227 -9.11 -2.93 -11.51
C PRO A 227 -10.09 -2.09 -12.32
N SER A 228 -10.46 -0.91 -11.79
CA SER A 228 -11.38 0.02 -12.44
C SER A 228 -10.78 0.70 -13.67
N SER A 229 -9.45 0.74 -13.76
CA SER A 229 -8.73 1.38 -14.86
C SER A 229 -7.37 0.73 -15.11
N SER A 230 -6.79 0.99 -16.28
CA SER A 230 -5.41 0.59 -16.64
C SER A 230 -4.39 1.16 -15.66
N TYR A 231 -4.62 2.38 -15.14
CA TYR A 231 -3.79 2.95 -14.09
C TYR A 231 -3.81 2.10 -12.82
N VAL A 232 -4.99 1.74 -12.31
CA VAL A 232 -5.10 0.89 -11.11
C VAL A 232 -4.46 -0.47 -11.37
N ALA A 233 -4.70 -1.07 -12.55
CA ALA A 233 -4.08 -2.34 -12.96
C ALA A 233 -2.55 -2.30 -12.89
N SER A 234 -1.95 -1.17 -13.30
CA SER A 234 -0.48 -0.98 -13.31
C SER A 234 0.14 -0.74 -11.93
N ARG A 235 -0.68 -0.47 -10.89
CA ARG A 235 -0.16 -0.22 -9.54
C ARG A 235 0.12 -1.48 -8.73
N LEU A 236 -0.40 -2.62 -9.16
CA LEU A 236 -0.29 -3.91 -8.47
C LEU A 236 0.22 -5.00 -9.41
N GLY A 237 1.13 -5.81 -8.92
CA GLY A 237 1.76 -6.93 -9.62
C GLY A 237 3.26 -6.69 -9.90
N THR A 238 4.07 -7.71 -9.61
CA THR A 238 5.51 -7.76 -9.91
C THR A 238 5.81 -9.09 -10.60
N PRO A 239 6.20 -9.07 -11.87
CA PRO A 239 6.29 -7.93 -12.79
C PRO A 239 4.94 -7.22 -13.03
N GLN A 240 5.00 -6.00 -13.58
CA GLN A 240 3.78 -5.26 -13.92
C GLN A 240 2.95 -5.99 -14.98
N ILE A 241 1.65 -5.70 -14.99
CA ILE A 241 0.73 -6.14 -16.03
C ILE A 241 1.24 -5.70 -17.42
N ASN A 242 1.18 -6.61 -18.38
CA ASN A 242 1.45 -6.29 -19.77
C ASN A 242 0.28 -5.51 -20.38
N PHE A 243 0.56 -4.51 -21.20
CA PHE A 243 -0.44 -3.81 -21.99
C PHE A 243 -0.17 -4.01 -23.48
N LEU A 244 -1.21 -4.39 -24.21
CA LEU A 244 -1.18 -4.59 -25.65
C LEU A 244 -2.24 -3.72 -26.31
N PRO A 245 -1.90 -2.97 -27.37
CA PRO A 245 -2.91 -2.33 -28.21
C PRO A 245 -3.89 -3.37 -28.81
N ALA A 246 -5.18 -3.16 -28.67
CA ALA A 246 -6.20 -4.12 -29.15
C ALA A 246 -6.07 -4.42 -30.66
N ARG A 247 -5.59 -3.46 -31.46
CA ARG A 247 -5.32 -3.63 -32.90
C ARG A 247 -4.30 -4.73 -33.25
N LEU A 248 -3.44 -5.12 -32.29
CA LEU A 248 -2.48 -6.21 -32.49
C LEU A 248 -3.08 -7.59 -32.23
N LEU A 249 -4.29 -7.66 -31.69
CA LEU A 249 -5.00 -8.85 -31.25
C LEU A 249 -6.16 -9.20 -32.20
N SER A 250 -5.91 -9.18 -33.52
CA SER A 250 -6.93 -9.45 -34.55
C SER A 250 -7.69 -10.76 -34.35
N ASP A 251 -7.03 -11.73 -33.72
CA ASP A 251 -7.54 -13.12 -33.59
C ASP A 251 -8.08 -13.41 -32.18
N VAL A 252 -8.13 -12.39 -31.30
CA VAL A 252 -8.67 -12.49 -29.95
C VAL A 252 -9.95 -11.67 -29.87
N ALA A 253 -11.06 -12.31 -29.53
CA ALA A 253 -12.32 -11.60 -29.32
C ALA A 253 -12.22 -10.67 -28.10
N VAL A 254 -12.33 -9.36 -28.33
CA VAL A 254 -12.37 -8.34 -27.30
C VAL A 254 -13.67 -7.53 -27.39
N PRO A 255 -14.20 -7.00 -26.27
CA PRO A 255 -15.39 -6.16 -26.29
C PRO A 255 -15.22 -4.94 -27.20
N PRO A 256 -16.32 -4.48 -27.86
CA PRO A 256 -16.31 -3.24 -28.65
C PRO A 256 -15.81 -2.04 -27.82
N GLY A 257 -15.02 -1.16 -28.45
CA GLY A 257 -14.45 0.03 -27.79
C GLY A 257 -13.16 -0.25 -27.00
N THR A 258 -12.65 -1.51 -27.01
CA THR A 258 -11.36 -1.83 -26.40
C THR A 258 -10.22 -1.21 -27.22
N GLU A 259 -9.42 -0.36 -26.57
CA GLU A 259 -8.19 0.21 -27.13
C GLU A 259 -6.94 -0.52 -26.61
N THR A 260 -6.98 -0.94 -25.35
CA THR A 260 -5.84 -1.60 -24.69
C THR A 260 -6.32 -2.87 -23.98
N VAL A 261 -5.55 -3.95 -24.15
CA VAL A 261 -5.74 -5.19 -23.41
C VAL A 261 -4.61 -5.37 -22.42
N GLY A 262 -4.97 -5.46 -21.13
CA GLY A 262 -4.05 -5.79 -20.05
C GLY A 262 -4.01 -7.29 -19.80
N ILE A 263 -2.83 -7.86 -19.65
CA ILE A 263 -2.65 -9.26 -19.28
C ILE A 263 -1.64 -9.40 -18.15
N ARG A 264 -2.06 -10.00 -17.05
CA ARG A 264 -1.14 -10.29 -15.92
C ARG A 264 -0.07 -11.27 -16.38
N THR A 265 1.12 -11.16 -15.81
CA THR A 265 2.27 -11.99 -16.20
C THR A 265 2.00 -13.48 -16.02
N GLU A 266 1.30 -13.87 -14.97
CA GLU A 266 0.85 -15.24 -14.70
C GLU A 266 -0.29 -15.72 -15.61
N HIS A 267 -0.99 -14.81 -16.27
CA HIS A 267 -2.09 -15.07 -17.20
C HIS A 267 -1.65 -15.04 -18.67
N LEU A 268 -0.44 -14.60 -18.97
CA LEU A 268 0.19 -14.77 -20.28
C LEU A 268 0.87 -16.15 -20.31
N LYS A 269 0.29 -17.10 -21.01
CA LYS A 269 0.85 -18.46 -21.12
C LYS A 269 1.66 -18.59 -22.38
N VAL A 270 2.74 -19.39 -22.32
CA VAL A 270 3.60 -19.73 -23.44
C VAL A 270 3.59 -21.24 -23.69
N ALA A 271 3.61 -21.64 -24.95
CA ALA A 271 3.69 -23.03 -25.37
C ALA A 271 4.66 -23.16 -26.55
N ALA A 272 5.05 -24.41 -26.89
CA ALA A 272 5.77 -24.68 -28.12
C ALA A 272 4.93 -24.22 -29.33
N CYS A 273 5.57 -23.63 -30.33
CA CYS A 273 4.90 -23.16 -31.53
C CYS A 273 4.39 -24.34 -32.35
N ASN A 274 3.06 -24.50 -32.40
CA ASN A 274 2.38 -25.56 -33.15
C ASN A 274 1.41 -24.99 -34.22
N GLY A 275 1.72 -23.79 -34.73
CA GLY A 275 0.89 -23.14 -35.77
C GLY A 275 -0.22 -22.24 -35.21
N GLY A 276 -0.15 -21.86 -33.93
CA GLY A 276 -1.06 -20.90 -33.31
C GLY A 276 -0.94 -19.49 -33.89
N GLN A 277 -2.02 -18.70 -33.73
CA GLN A 277 -2.16 -17.38 -34.34
C GLN A 277 -1.30 -16.29 -33.67
N MET A 278 -1.05 -16.40 -32.35
CA MET A 278 -0.21 -15.47 -31.60
C MET A 278 1.19 -16.07 -31.39
N VAL A 279 2.15 -15.69 -32.21
CA VAL A 279 3.55 -16.13 -32.06
C VAL A 279 4.41 -14.97 -31.59
N GLY A 280 5.07 -15.15 -30.45
CA GLY A 280 6.04 -14.23 -29.91
C GLY A 280 7.45 -14.83 -29.98
N ARG A 281 8.46 -13.98 -29.92
CA ARG A 281 9.87 -14.38 -29.87
C ARG A 281 10.47 -14.11 -28.50
N VAL A 282 11.11 -15.11 -27.90
CA VAL A 282 11.81 -14.95 -26.63
C VAL A 282 12.99 -13.99 -26.83
N HIS A 283 12.95 -12.87 -26.12
CA HIS A 283 14.04 -11.88 -26.12
C HIS A 283 15.12 -12.28 -25.11
N ARG A 284 14.72 -12.53 -23.87
CA ARG A 284 15.63 -12.99 -22.77
C ARG A 284 14.83 -13.73 -21.70
N VAL A 285 15.58 -14.50 -20.88
CA VAL A 285 15.07 -15.18 -19.69
C VAL A 285 15.88 -14.71 -18.48
N GLU A 286 15.19 -14.27 -17.44
CA GLU A 286 15.78 -13.92 -16.14
C GLU A 286 15.47 -15.06 -15.15
N HIS A 287 16.52 -15.66 -14.60
CA HIS A 287 16.42 -16.75 -13.63
C HIS A 287 16.45 -16.18 -12.22
N LEU A 288 15.30 -16.23 -11.50
CA LEU A 288 15.15 -15.67 -10.16
C LEU A 288 15.07 -16.73 -9.05
N GLY A 289 15.31 -17.99 -9.39
CA GLY A 289 15.28 -19.11 -8.45
C GLY A 289 13.88 -19.73 -8.33
N GLU A 290 12.92 -19.05 -7.72
CA GLU A 290 11.56 -19.58 -7.56
C GLU A 290 10.75 -19.58 -8.85
N GLN A 291 11.04 -18.65 -9.75
CA GLN A 291 10.39 -18.51 -11.05
C GLN A 291 11.34 -17.84 -12.05
N ASN A 292 11.10 -18.06 -13.34
CA ASN A 292 11.77 -17.38 -14.41
C ASN A 292 10.88 -16.28 -14.99
N HIS A 293 11.45 -15.09 -15.25
CA HIS A 293 10.78 -14.07 -16.04
C HIS A 293 11.20 -14.21 -17.48
N VAL A 294 10.26 -14.48 -18.37
CA VAL A 294 10.51 -14.59 -19.80
C VAL A 294 10.03 -13.33 -20.49
N HIS A 295 10.97 -12.60 -21.06
CA HIS A 295 10.70 -11.42 -21.86
C HIS A 295 10.49 -11.82 -23.32
N LEU A 296 9.38 -11.40 -23.89
CA LEU A 296 8.90 -11.78 -25.22
C LEU A 296 8.71 -10.53 -26.07
N ASP A 297 9.10 -10.59 -27.33
CA ASP A 297 8.68 -9.65 -28.36
C ASP A 297 7.44 -10.20 -29.08
N TYR A 298 6.37 -9.42 -29.11
CA TYR A 298 5.18 -9.70 -29.89
C TYR A 298 4.79 -8.50 -30.72
N LYS A 299 5.05 -8.55 -32.02
CA LYS A 299 4.76 -7.46 -32.98
C LYS A 299 5.34 -6.10 -32.55
N GLY A 300 6.53 -6.11 -31.92
CA GLY A 300 7.24 -4.91 -31.46
C GLY A 300 6.91 -4.48 -30.02
N GLU A 301 5.96 -5.16 -29.35
CA GLU A 301 5.62 -4.92 -27.95
C GLU A 301 6.35 -5.92 -27.03
N MET A 302 7.00 -5.40 -25.99
CA MET A 302 7.69 -6.23 -25.01
C MET A 302 6.74 -6.72 -23.93
N LEU A 303 6.62 -8.03 -23.79
CA LEU A 303 5.78 -8.70 -22.82
C LEU A 303 6.62 -9.49 -21.82
N VAL A 304 6.10 -9.66 -20.62
CA VAL A 304 6.73 -10.51 -19.59
C VAL A 304 5.75 -11.60 -19.18
N THR A 305 6.20 -12.84 -19.15
CA THR A 305 5.46 -13.96 -18.56
C THR A 305 6.29 -14.68 -17.52
N LEU A 306 5.62 -15.44 -16.67
CA LEU A 306 6.25 -16.30 -15.68
C LEU A 306 6.36 -17.73 -16.22
N ALA A 307 7.54 -18.32 -16.07
CA ALA A 307 7.80 -19.72 -16.41
C ALA A 307 8.35 -20.48 -15.19
N ASP A 308 7.94 -21.73 -15.06
CA ASP A 308 8.44 -22.64 -14.04
C ASP A 308 9.93 -22.92 -14.30
N PRO A 309 10.83 -22.72 -13.32
CA PRO A 309 12.26 -22.97 -13.46
C PRO A 309 12.60 -24.44 -13.74
N HIS A 310 11.68 -25.38 -13.41
CA HIS A 310 11.86 -26.81 -13.63
C HIS A 310 11.36 -27.31 -15.00
N GLN A 311 10.67 -26.44 -15.76
CA GLN A 311 10.28 -26.76 -17.13
C GLN A 311 11.46 -26.59 -18.08
N GLN A 312 11.33 -27.18 -19.30
CA GLN A 312 12.36 -27.07 -20.33
C GLN A 312 12.70 -25.57 -20.56
N PRO A 313 13.99 -25.18 -20.45
CA PRO A 313 14.37 -23.79 -20.50
C PRO A 313 14.11 -23.20 -21.89
N LEU A 314 13.37 -22.10 -21.93
CA LEU A 314 13.21 -21.30 -23.13
C LEU A 314 14.54 -20.59 -23.47
N LYS A 315 14.85 -20.50 -24.76
CA LYS A 315 16.09 -19.87 -25.25
C LYS A 315 15.79 -18.56 -25.96
N ALA A 316 16.69 -17.59 -25.82
CA ALA A 316 16.63 -16.36 -26.60
C ALA A 316 16.56 -16.66 -28.11
N GLY A 317 15.70 -15.94 -28.82
CA GLY A 317 15.41 -16.16 -30.26
C GLY A 317 14.39 -17.25 -30.55
N GLN A 318 13.99 -18.06 -29.55
CA GLN A 318 12.98 -19.10 -29.72
C GLN A 318 11.59 -18.51 -29.98
N GLU A 319 10.87 -19.06 -30.95
CA GLU A 319 9.46 -18.73 -31.19
C GLU A 319 8.57 -19.57 -30.26
N VAL A 320 7.58 -18.92 -29.71
CA VAL A 320 6.61 -19.51 -28.77
C VAL A 320 5.21 -19.04 -29.11
N GLU A 321 4.24 -19.93 -28.91
CA GLU A 321 2.83 -19.57 -29.00
C GLU A 321 2.39 -18.88 -27.72
N LEU A 322 1.66 -17.76 -27.82
CA LEU A 322 1.13 -16.97 -26.72
C LEU A 322 -0.36 -17.23 -26.56
N ARG A 323 -0.79 -17.39 -25.32
CA ARG A 323 -2.19 -17.50 -24.97
C ARG A 323 -2.53 -16.54 -23.83
N LEU A 324 -3.53 -15.71 -24.06
CA LEU A 324 -4.09 -14.78 -23.07
C LEU A 324 -5.17 -15.47 -22.23
N VAL A 325 -4.97 -15.51 -20.93
CA VAL A 325 -5.95 -16.07 -19.97
C VAL A 325 -6.48 -14.93 -19.14
N HIS A 326 -7.78 -14.74 -19.03
CA HIS A 326 -8.44 -13.64 -18.30
C HIS A 326 -7.92 -12.23 -18.65
N PRO A 327 -7.96 -11.83 -19.93
CA PRO A 327 -7.52 -10.49 -20.33
C PRO A 327 -8.44 -9.42 -19.75
N LEU A 328 -7.83 -8.27 -19.44
CA LEU A 328 -8.50 -7.08 -18.92
C LEU A 328 -8.62 -6.06 -20.05
N CYS A 329 -9.83 -5.64 -20.43
CA CYS A 329 -10.05 -4.71 -21.52
C CYS A 329 -10.25 -3.29 -21.00
N PHE A 330 -9.61 -2.31 -21.67
CA PHE A 330 -9.69 -0.89 -21.32
C PHE A 330 -10.02 -0.07 -22.57
N ASP A 331 -10.83 0.96 -22.36
CA ASP A 331 -11.17 1.94 -23.39
C ASP A 331 -10.04 2.96 -23.62
N ARG A 332 -10.27 3.94 -24.49
CA ARG A 332 -9.34 5.02 -24.81
C ARG A 332 -8.99 5.91 -23.58
N ALA A 333 -9.90 6.04 -22.63
CA ALA A 333 -9.66 6.77 -21.38
C ALA A 333 -8.95 5.91 -20.30
N GLY A 334 -8.66 4.65 -20.62
CA GLY A 334 -8.07 3.68 -19.71
C GLY A 334 -9.07 3.11 -18.70
N GLN A 335 -10.39 3.32 -18.88
CA GLN A 335 -11.40 2.76 -18.00
C GLN A 335 -11.68 1.31 -18.36
N ARG A 336 -12.00 0.52 -17.34
CA ARG A 336 -12.29 -0.91 -17.50
C ARG A 336 -13.57 -1.12 -18.31
N ILE A 337 -13.48 -1.94 -19.35
CA ILE A 337 -14.64 -2.48 -20.07
C ILE A 337 -14.95 -3.86 -19.46
N PRO A 338 -16.17 -4.12 -18.97
CA PRO A 338 -16.55 -5.43 -18.47
C PRO A 338 -16.36 -6.53 -19.53
N ALA A 339 -15.96 -7.73 -19.10
CA ALA A 339 -15.92 -8.89 -20.00
C ALA A 339 -17.32 -9.15 -20.55
N MET A 340 -17.42 -9.58 -21.81
CA MET A 340 -18.68 -10.11 -22.33
C MET A 340 -19.06 -11.34 -21.49
N MET A 341 -20.23 -11.30 -20.87
CA MET A 341 -20.81 -12.52 -20.31
C MET A 341 -21.21 -13.43 -21.50
N HIS A 342 -20.55 -14.56 -21.61
CA HIS A 342 -20.96 -15.65 -22.50
C HIS A 342 -21.83 -16.64 -21.75
#